data_d2ded028c3207444d33107b98bbfe33f
#
_entry.id   d2ded028c3207444d33107b98bbfe33f
#
_cell.length_a   1.000
_cell.length_b   1.000
_cell.length_c   1.000
_cell.angle_alpha   90.00
_cell.angle_beta   90.00
_cell.angle_gamma   90.00
#
_symmetry.space_group_name_H-M   'P 1'
#
loop_
_entity.id
_entity.type
_entity.pdbx_description
1 polymer ?
#
loop_
_entity_poly.entity_id
_entity_poly.type
_entity_poly.pdbx_seq_one_letter_code
_entity_poly.pdbx_strand_id
1 'polypeptide(L)'
;MGTYLVTGAASGIGRATAEALAALGHKVITADLANADISADLSTSEGREELVSKATSLSGGVLDGVVAAAGLSRTDIAETTLAVNYFGAVATLEGLRPLLASSGRGRAVALCSTSALLGGDEAVVEACLAGDETLAKQRLADNPWTVYLTSKLALAKWLRKAAVSAEWAGSGVLLNAIAPGVVKTAMTAPLLADENMSAVVAQSNPMAVEGYAEPEEIAEAIVHLATIKSHYVVGQILYCDGGTDALMRPNHI
;
A
#
# COMPACT_ATOMS: atom_id res chain seq x y z
N MET A 1 13.17 -13.53 15.16
CA MET A 1 12.00 -12.79 15.68
C MET A 1 12.25 -11.31 15.40
N GLY A 2 11.27 -10.59 14.83
CA GLY A 2 11.37 -9.17 14.51
C GLY A 2 10.09 -8.45 14.90
N THR A 3 10.09 -7.10 14.85
CA THR A 3 8.94 -6.24 15.13
C THR A 3 8.47 -5.61 13.83
N TYR A 4 7.19 -5.80 13.49
CA TYR A 4 6.57 -5.32 12.25
C TYR A 4 5.38 -4.43 12.57
N LEU A 5 5.14 -3.42 11.73
CA LEU A 5 3.92 -2.64 11.77
C LEU A 5 3.13 -2.85 10.47
N VAL A 6 1.81 -3.04 10.60
CA VAL A 6 0.90 -3.21 9.46
C VAL A 6 -0.25 -2.23 9.60
N THR A 7 -0.46 -1.35 8.62
CA THR A 7 -1.66 -0.49 8.53
C THR A 7 -2.77 -1.19 7.73
N GLY A 8 -4.03 -0.80 7.95
CA GLY A 8 -5.17 -1.48 7.35
C GLY A 8 -5.38 -2.89 7.91
N ALA A 9 -4.92 -3.13 9.14
CA ALA A 9 -4.81 -4.48 9.73
C ALA A 9 -6.12 -5.05 10.28
N ALA A 10 -7.21 -4.27 10.32
CA ALA A 10 -8.50 -4.76 10.79
C ALA A 10 -9.23 -5.63 9.76
N SER A 11 -8.85 -5.60 8.48
CA SER A 11 -9.55 -6.36 7.43
C SER A 11 -8.67 -6.70 6.22
N GLY A 12 -9.16 -7.57 5.35
CA GLY A 12 -8.59 -7.85 4.02
C GLY A 12 -7.11 -8.21 4.04
N ILE A 13 -6.37 -7.67 3.09
CA ILE A 13 -4.94 -7.97 2.88
C ILE A 13 -4.09 -7.58 4.10
N GLY A 14 -4.38 -6.42 4.73
CA GLY A 14 -3.65 -5.97 5.91
C GLY A 14 -3.79 -6.94 7.08
N ARG A 15 -5.02 -7.41 7.35
CA ARG A 15 -5.27 -8.43 8.40
C ARG A 15 -4.55 -9.73 8.08
N ALA A 16 -4.73 -10.27 6.88
CA ALA A 16 -4.06 -11.51 6.47
C ALA A 16 -2.53 -11.41 6.59
N THR A 17 -1.96 -10.24 6.26
CA THR A 17 -0.51 -9.98 6.42
C THR A 17 -0.09 -9.97 7.89
N ALA A 18 -0.87 -9.31 8.76
CA ALA A 18 -0.58 -9.27 10.19
C ALA A 18 -0.63 -10.67 10.82
N GLU A 19 -1.65 -11.46 10.47
CA GLU A 19 -1.82 -12.85 10.91
C GLU A 19 -0.66 -13.74 10.41
N ALA A 20 -0.26 -13.60 9.15
CA ALA A 20 0.85 -14.37 8.58
C ALA A 20 2.21 -14.04 9.23
N LEU A 21 2.49 -12.76 9.50
CA LEU A 21 3.70 -12.35 10.23
C LEU A 21 3.69 -12.87 11.68
N ALA A 22 2.54 -12.82 12.36
CA ALA A 22 2.40 -13.35 13.72
C ALA A 22 2.59 -14.88 13.77
N ALA A 23 2.06 -15.62 12.79
CA ALA A 23 2.25 -17.05 12.66
C ALA A 23 3.73 -17.47 12.47
N LEU A 24 4.56 -16.58 11.92
CA LEU A 24 6.01 -16.75 11.82
C LEU A 24 6.75 -16.40 13.12
N GLY A 25 6.02 -16.05 14.20
CA GLY A 25 6.59 -15.73 15.50
C GLY A 25 7.14 -14.31 15.61
N HIS A 26 6.74 -13.39 14.72
CA HIS A 26 7.08 -11.99 14.82
C HIS A 26 6.14 -11.24 15.78
N LYS A 27 6.63 -10.16 16.39
CA LYS A 27 5.78 -9.16 17.04
C LYS A 27 5.16 -8.29 15.95
N VAL A 28 3.83 -8.22 15.90
CA VAL A 28 3.10 -7.37 14.95
C VAL A 28 2.38 -6.27 15.72
N ILE A 29 2.60 -5.02 15.31
CA ILE A 29 1.86 -3.85 15.75
C ILE A 29 0.86 -3.55 14.65
N THR A 30 -0.42 -3.65 14.97
CA THR A 30 -1.51 -3.41 14.04
C THR A 30 -1.97 -1.95 14.11
N ALA A 31 -2.33 -1.36 12.96
CA ALA A 31 -2.90 -0.01 12.90
C ALA A 31 -4.08 0.05 11.92
N ASP A 32 -5.18 0.69 12.36
CA ASP A 32 -6.39 0.89 11.56
C ASP A 32 -7.21 2.03 12.18
N LEU A 33 -8.38 2.36 11.62
CA LEU A 33 -9.35 3.28 12.22
C LEU A 33 -9.93 2.75 13.55
N ALA A 34 -10.06 1.43 13.68
CA ALA A 34 -10.55 0.74 14.87
C ALA A 34 -10.05 -0.72 14.89
N ASN A 35 -10.24 -1.40 16.03
CA ASN A 35 -9.91 -2.83 16.19
C ASN A 35 -8.42 -3.16 15.89
N ALA A 36 -7.52 -2.29 16.31
CA ALA A 36 -6.08 -2.44 16.16
C ALA A 36 -5.35 -1.91 17.40
N ASP A 37 -4.06 -2.21 17.53
CA ASP A 37 -3.22 -1.70 18.63
C ASP A 37 -3.10 -0.16 18.58
N ILE A 38 -3.09 0.39 17.35
CA ILE A 38 -3.09 1.81 17.08
C ILE A 38 -4.36 2.16 16.31
N SER A 39 -5.25 2.94 16.93
CA SER A 39 -6.35 3.58 16.21
C SER A 39 -5.87 4.94 15.73
N ALA A 40 -5.86 5.15 14.38
CA ALA A 40 -5.43 6.41 13.77
C ALA A 40 -6.12 6.62 12.41
N ASP A 41 -6.59 7.85 12.17
CA ASP A 41 -7.17 8.25 10.88
C ASP A 41 -6.09 8.79 9.94
N LEU A 42 -5.64 7.98 9.01
CA LEU A 42 -4.61 8.35 8.04
C LEU A 42 -5.07 9.37 7.00
N SER A 43 -6.33 9.73 6.97
CA SER A 43 -6.83 10.82 6.11
C SER A 43 -6.46 12.21 6.65
N THR A 44 -6.07 12.31 7.93
CA THR A 44 -5.71 13.56 8.62
C THR A 44 -4.22 13.62 8.96
N SER A 45 -3.66 14.83 9.07
CA SER A 45 -2.27 15.04 9.52
C SER A 45 -2.09 14.55 10.96
N GLU A 46 -3.03 14.86 11.83
CA GLU A 46 -3.02 14.48 13.23
C GLU A 46 -3.00 12.96 13.42
N GLY A 47 -3.82 12.24 12.66
CA GLY A 47 -3.84 10.77 12.71
C GLY A 47 -2.55 10.13 12.18
N ARG A 48 -1.92 10.73 11.17
CA ARG A 48 -0.61 10.30 10.66
C ARG A 48 0.50 10.50 11.71
N GLU A 49 0.50 11.64 12.41
CA GLU A 49 1.43 11.92 13.51
C GLU A 49 1.18 10.98 14.70
N GLU A 50 -0.08 10.74 15.05
CA GLU A 50 -0.48 9.81 16.11
C GLU A 50 0.02 8.39 15.81
N LEU A 51 -0.12 7.91 14.56
CA LEU A 51 0.41 6.61 14.13
C LEU A 51 1.90 6.52 14.42
N VAL A 52 2.70 7.49 13.96
CA VAL A 52 4.16 7.50 14.13
C VAL A 52 4.55 7.53 15.61
N SER A 53 3.91 8.39 16.39
CA SER A 53 4.17 8.52 17.83
C SER A 53 3.88 7.23 18.60
N LYS A 54 2.69 6.64 18.39
CA LYS A 54 2.30 5.39 19.04
C LYS A 54 3.17 4.20 18.59
N ALA A 55 3.47 4.13 17.28
CA ALA A 55 4.34 3.10 16.73
C ALA A 55 5.75 3.16 17.35
N THR A 56 6.30 4.36 17.52
CA THR A 56 7.59 4.57 18.18
C THR A 56 7.58 4.03 19.61
N SER A 57 6.53 4.34 20.36
CA SER A 57 6.38 3.87 21.74
C SER A 57 6.24 2.34 21.82
N LEU A 58 5.35 1.74 21.02
CA LEU A 58 5.05 0.31 21.05
C LEU A 58 6.20 -0.56 20.52
N SER A 59 6.98 -0.03 19.58
CA SER A 59 8.15 -0.73 19.03
C SER A 59 9.41 -0.58 19.86
N GLY A 60 9.43 0.35 20.80
CA GLY A 60 10.66 0.72 21.53
C GLY A 60 11.69 1.41 20.63
N GLY A 61 11.25 2.09 19.58
CA GLY A 61 12.11 2.84 18.65
C GLY A 61 12.75 2.02 17.54
N VAL A 62 12.40 0.72 17.38
CA VAL A 62 12.97 -0.16 16.36
C VAL A 62 11.87 -0.96 15.66
N LEU A 63 11.88 -0.94 14.32
CA LEU A 63 11.02 -1.79 13.48
C LEU A 63 11.88 -2.56 12.47
N ASP A 64 11.64 -3.86 12.34
CA ASP A 64 12.24 -4.68 11.27
C ASP A 64 11.47 -4.56 9.96
N GLY A 65 10.16 -4.29 10.03
CA GLY A 65 9.35 -4.07 8.84
C GLY A 65 8.15 -3.17 9.05
N VAL A 66 7.73 -2.50 7.97
CA VAL A 66 6.51 -1.71 7.87
C VAL A 66 5.76 -2.10 6.61
N VAL A 67 4.46 -2.39 6.75
CA VAL A 67 3.55 -2.68 5.65
C VAL A 67 2.46 -1.61 5.61
N ALA A 68 2.49 -0.74 4.59
CA ALA A 68 1.48 0.29 4.36
C ALA A 68 0.36 -0.30 3.49
N ALA A 69 -0.61 -0.99 4.13
CA ALA A 69 -1.72 -1.66 3.46
C ALA A 69 -3.08 -0.97 3.63
N ALA A 70 -3.17 0.09 4.44
CA ALA A 70 -4.40 0.89 4.53
C ALA A 70 -4.77 1.50 3.18
N GLY A 71 -6.06 1.44 2.84
CA GLY A 71 -6.54 1.99 1.58
C GLY A 71 -8.05 1.94 1.45
N LEU A 72 -8.58 2.81 0.57
CA LEU A 72 -9.99 2.94 0.24
C LEU A 72 -10.18 2.89 -1.28
N SER A 73 -11.39 2.49 -1.71
CA SER A 73 -11.84 2.57 -3.11
C SER A 73 -13.24 3.19 -3.15
N ARG A 74 -13.33 4.47 -2.79
CA ARG A 74 -14.58 5.22 -2.61
C ARG A 74 -14.53 6.54 -3.36
N THR A 75 -15.33 6.67 -4.41
CA THR A 75 -15.42 7.91 -5.24
C THR A 75 -16.32 8.97 -4.63
N ASP A 76 -17.27 8.57 -3.79
CA ASP A 76 -18.16 9.46 -3.04
C ASP A 76 -17.45 10.24 -1.92
N ILE A 77 -16.28 9.76 -1.48
CA ILE A 77 -15.36 10.43 -0.56
C ILE A 77 -13.96 10.50 -1.18
N ALA A 78 -13.87 11.00 -2.42
CA ALA A 78 -12.65 10.95 -3.22
C ALA A 78 -11.44 11.62 -2.53
N GLU A 79 -11.64 12.78 -1.89
CA GLU A 79 -10.55 13.46 -1.16
C GLU A 79 -10.01 12.60 -0.01
N THR A 80 -10.88 11.96 0.77
CA THR A 80 -10.49 11.02 1.84
C THR A 80 -9.76 9.81 1.25
N THR A 81 -10.26 9.28 0.12
CA THR A 81 -9.60 8.17 -0.58
C THR A 81 -8.18 8.53 -1.02
N LEU A 82 -8.00 9.73 -1.61
CA LEU A 82 -6.67 10.22 -1.99
C LEU A 82 -5.77 10.41 -0.75
N ALA A 83 -6.32 11.02 0.31
CA ALA A 83 -5.60 11.29 1.54
C ALA A 83 -5.08 10.00 2.20
N VAL A 84 -5.89 8.95 2.28
CA VAL A 84 -5.46 7.65 2.85
C VAL A 84 -4.50 6.93 1.92
N ASN A 85 -4.86 6.76 0.63
CA ASN A 85 -4.14 5.89 -0.30
C ASN A 85 -2.75 6.41 -0.66
N TYR A 86 -2.58 7.72 -0.72
CA TYR A 86 -1.29 8.32 -1.05
C TYR A 86 -0.65 9.00 0.15
N PHE A 87 -1.23 10.06 0.69
CA PHE A 87 -0.60 10.86 1.74
C PHE A 87 -0.45 10.06 3.05
N GLY A 88 -1.45 9.27 3.43
CA GLY A 88 -1.41 8.37 4.57
C GLY A 88 -0.35 7.27 4.42
N ALA A 89 -0.27 6.66 3.24
CA ALA A 89 0.74 5.64 2.95
C ALA A 89 2.16 6.22 2.97
N VAL A 90 2.38 7.37 2.31
CA VAL A 90 3.68 8.06 2.29
C VAL A 90 4.08 8.51 3.70
N ALA A 91 3.18 9.15 4.45
CA ALA A 91 3.46 9.59 5.82
C ALA A 91 3.78 8.40 6.76
N THR A 92 3.09 7.27 6.61
CA THR A 92 3.40 6.04 7.34
C THR A 92 4.83 5.57 7.06
N LEU A 93 5.19 5.46 5.78
CA LEU A 93 6.48 4.96 5.35
C LEU A 93 7.63 5.92 5.73
N GLU A 94 7.48 7.20 5.44
CA GLU A 94 8.48 8.24 5.76
C GLU A 94 8.65 8.43 7.27
N GLY A 95 7.53 8.52 8.01
CA GLY A 95 7.56 8.74 9.45
C GLY A 95 8.15 7.58 10.24
N LEU A 96 7.98 6.34 9.75
CA LEU A 96 8.52 5.14 10.40
C LEU A 96 9.90 4.71 9.85
N ARG A 97 10.39 5.33 8.77
CA ARG A 97 11.70 5.05 8.20
C ARG A 97 12.86 5.14 9.22
N PRO A 98 12.91 6.12 10.14
CA PRO A 98 13.97 6.16 11.14
C PRO A 98 13.99 4.92 12.05
N LEU A 99 12.82 4.35 12.38
CA LEU A 99 12.71 3.14 13.18
C LEU A 99 13.20 1.90 12.42
N LEU A 100 12.94 1.87 11.10
CA LEU A 100 13.45 0.84 10.20
C LEU A 100 14.98 0.92 10.07
N ALA A 101 15.53 2.13 9.92
CA ALA A 101 16.98 2.33 9.85
C ALA A 101 17.67 1.87 11.15
N SER A 102 17.04 2.10 12.31
CA SER A 102 17.56 1.67 13.62
C SER A 102 17.70 0.14 13.75
N SER A 103 16.96 -0.64 12.97
CA SER A 103 17.08 -2.12 12.98
C SER A 103 18.31 -2.63 12.23
N GLY A 104 18.92 -1.82 11.36
CA GLY A 104 20.02 -2.20 10.46
C GLY A 104 19.60 -3.19 9.35
N ARG A 105 18.32 -3.54 9.25
CA ARG A 105 17.77 -4.46 8.23
C ARG A 105 16.33 -4.12 7.84
N GLY A 106 15.94 -2.87 7.95
CA GLY A 106 14.56 -2.41 7.74
C GLY A 106 14.00 -2.76 6.36
N ARG A 107 12.77 -3.25 6.34
CA ARG A 107 12.01 -3.56 5.13
C ARG A 107 10.69 -2.80 5.12
N ALA A 108 10.41 -2.10 4.05
CA ALA A 108 9.16 -1.38 3.87
C ALA A 108 8.42 -1.91 2.64
N VAL A 109 7.14 -2.19 2.78
CA VAL A 109 6.30 -2.67 1.68
C VAL A 109 5.06 -1.79 1.57
N ALA A 110 4.87 -1.18 0.40
CA ALA A 110 3.65 -0.45 0.06
C ALA A 110 2.65 -1.35 -0.67
N LEU A 111 1.35 -1.13 -0.46
CA LEU A 111 0.30 -1.79 -1.23
C LEU A 111 -0.15 -0.89 -2.37
N CYS A 112 0.40 -1.12 -3.56
CA CYS A 112 -0.01 -0.53 -4.83
C CYS A 112 -1.25 -1.25 -5.39
N SER A 113 -1.42 -1.28 -6.71
CA SER A 113 -2.49 -1.99 -7.41
C SER A 113 -2.17 -2.08 -8.90
N THR A 114 -2.66 -3.10 -9.60
CA THR A 114 -2.69 -3.13 -11.08
C THR A 114 -3.47 -1.98 -11.69
N SER A 115 -4.40 -1.38 -10.95
CA SER A 115 -5.14 -0.19 -11.43
C SER A 115 -4.21 0.97 -11.82
N ALA A 116 -2.99 1.04 -11.27
CA ALA A 116 -1.98 2.01 -11.67
C ALA A 116 -1.56 1.87 -13.15
N LEU A 117 -1.78 0.70 -13.77
CA LEU A 117 -1.50 0.45 -15.19
C LEU A 117 -2.49 1.16 -16.13
N LEU A 118 -3.69 1.46 -15.62
CA LEU A 118 -4.75 2.13 -16.38
C LEU A 118 -4.49 3.64 -16.52
N GLY A 119 -3.41 4.14 -15.94
CA GLY A 119 -3.10 5.56 -15.91
C GLY A 119 -3.76 6.28 -14.73
N GLY A 120 -3.90 7.60 -14.85
CA GLY A 120 -4.48 8.46 -13.82
C GLY A 120 -4.52 9.91 -14.27
N ASP A 121 -5.02 10.77 -13.42
CA ASP A 121 -4.95 12.22 -13.61
C ASP A 121 -3.52 12.69 -13.32
N GLU A 122 -2.75 13.01 -14.36
CA GLU A 122 -1.33 13.40 -14.19
C GLU A 122 -1.18 14.68 -13.38
N ALA A 123 -2.14 15.63 -13.44
CA ALA A 123 -2.06 16.86 -12.66
C ALA A 123 -2.24 16.59 -11.16
N VAL A 124 -3.11 15.63 -10.80
CA VAL A 124 -3.23 15.14 -9.41
C VAL A 124 -1.97 14.40 -8.97
N VAL A 125 -1.44 13.51 -9.85
CA VAL A 125 -0.20 12.76 -9.58
C VAL A 125 0.98 13.72 -9.32
N GLU A 126 1.14 14.77 -10.13
CA GLU A 126 2.20 15.77 -9.94
C GLU A 126 2.08 16.49 -8.59
N ALA A 127 0.86 16.91 -8.21
CA ALA A 127 0.62 17.54 -6.91
C ALA A 127 0.92 16.57 -5.75
N CYS A 128 0.53 15.30 -5.87
CA CYS A 128 0.88 14.25 -4.93
C CYS A 128 2.40 14.12 -4.77
N LEU A 129 3.13 14.00 -5.88
CA LEU A 129 4.60 13.86 -5.86
C LEU A 129 5.33 15.10 -5.34
N ALA A 130 4.70 16.29 -5.44
CA ALA A 130 5.18 17.52 -4.83
C ALA A 130 4.88 17.62 -3.33
N GLY A 131 4.08 16.70 -2.76
CA GLY A 131 3.65 16.72 -1.37
C GLY A 131 2.54 17.75 -1.07
N ASP A 132 1.92 18.33 -2.10
CA ASP A 132 0.87 19.35 -1.96
C ASP A 132 -0.52 18.67 -1.93
N GLU A 133 -0.94 18.26 -0.73
CA GLU A 133 -2.22 17.59 -0.52
C GLU A 133 -3.41 18.50 -0.87
N THR A 134 -3.30 19.80 -0.58
CA THR A 134 -4.36 20.77 -0.88
C THR A 134 -4.57 20.89 -2.37
N LEU A 135 -3.50 21.09 -3.13
CA LEU A 135 -3.54 21.18 -4.58
C LEU A 135 -4.01 19.88 -5.22
N ALA A 136 -3.56 18.72 -4.69
CA ALA A 136 -3.97 17.41 -5.20
C ALA A 136 -5.48 17.21 -5.06
N LYS A 137 -6.07 17.55 -3.90
CA LYS A 137 -7.51 17.50 -3.66
C LYS A 137 -8.29 18.47 -4.56
N GLN A 138 -7.80 19.70 -4.74
CA GLN A 138 -8.42 20.68 -5.64
C GLN A 138 -8.48 20.17 -7.09
N ARG A 139 -7.37 19.61 -7.61
CA ARG A 139 -7.32 19.05 -8.97
C ARG A 139 -8.20 17.81 -9.13
N LEU A 140 -8.27 16.97 -8.09
CA LEU A 140 -9.10 15.77 -8.10
C LEU A 140 -10.60 16.10 -8.22
N ALA A 141 -11.06 17.27 -7.75
CA ALA A 141 -12.46 17.66 -7.78
C ALA A 141 -13.05 17.68 -9.20
N ASP A 142 -12.22 17.91 -10.21
CA ASP A 142 -12.63 17.92 -11.63
C ASP A 142 -12.96 16.51 -12.14
N ASN A 143 -12.33 15.45 -11.57
CA ASN A 143 -12.56 14.08 -11.99
C ASN A 143 -12.41 13.08 -10.82
N PRO A 144 -13.33 13.06 -9.85
CA PRO A 144 -13.23 12.23 -8.65
C PRO A 144 -13.28 10.71 -8.93
N TRP A 145 -13.80 10.32 -10.11
CA TRP A 145 -13.91 8.90 -10.50
C TRP A 145 -12.54 8.22 -10.70
N THR A 146 -11.51 9.00 -10.96
CA THR A 146 -10.15 8.50 -11.19
C THR A 146 -9.36 8.31 -9.90
N VAL A 147 -9.91 8.67 -8.73
CA VAL A 147 -9.15 8.79 -7.47
C VAL A 147 -8.36 7.54 -7.12
N TYR A 148 -8.98 6.35 -7.26
CA TYR A 148 -8.32 5.11 -6.87
C TYR A 148 -7.07 4.84 -7.72
N LEU A 149 -7.24 4.78 -9.05
CA LEU A 149 -6.14 4.54 -9.98
C LEU A 149 -5.07 5.64 -9.91
N THR A 150 -5.48 6.90 -9.80
CA THR A 150 -4.58 8.06 -9.67
C THR A 150 -3.75 7.97 -8.38
N SER A 151 -4.37 7.66 -7.24
CA SER A 151 -3.67 7.50 -5.96
C SER A 151 -2.65 6.35 -5.99
N LYS A 152 -3.00 5.22 -6.62
CA LYS A 152 -2.10 4.06 -6.75
C LYS A 152 -0.97 4.31 -7.73
N LEU A 153 -1.21 5.05 -8.83
CA LEU A 153 -0.17 5.49 -9.76
C LEU A 153 0.81 6.45 -9.08
N ALA A 154 0.30 7.44 -8.34
CA ALA A 154 1.13 8.37 -7.59
C ALA A 154 2.03 7.64 -6.58
N LEU A 155 1.46 6.69 -5.80
CA LEU A 155 2.21 5.89 -4.84
C LEU A 155 3.30 5.05 -5.52
N ALA A 156 3.00 4.42 -6.64
CA ALA A 156 3.96 3.64 -7.41
C ALA A 156 5.12 4.52 -7.95
N LYS A 157 4.81 5.71 -8.48
CA LYS A 157 5.82 6.66 -8.96
C LYS A 157 6.68 7.21 -7.82
N TRP A 158 6.07 7.57 -6.68
CA TRP A 158 6.78 8.01 -5.49
C TRP A 158 7.74 6.94 -4.98
N LEU A 159 7.25 5.71 -4.80
CA LEU A 159 8.04 4.59 -4.31
C LEU A 159 9.30 4.35 -5.15
N ARG A 160 9.15 4.34 -6.48
CA ARG A 160 10.28 4.12 -7.41
C ARG A 160 11.38 5.17 -7.24
N LYS A 161 11.02 6.43 -6.94
CA LYS A 161 11.96 7.51 -6.69
C LYS A 161 12.55 7.43 -5.28
N ALA A 162 11.71 7.25 -4.26
CA ALA A 162 12.13 7.22 -2.87
C ALA A 162 13.06 6.04 -2.57
N ALA A 163 12.74 4.85 -3.06
CA ALA A 163 13.45 3.62 -2.74
C ALA A 163 14.97 3.67 -3.00
N VAL A 164 15.42 4.42 -4.01
CA VAL A 164 16.83 4.51 -4.41
C VAL A 164 17.55 5.73 -3.84
N SER A 165 16.88 6.50 -2.99
CA SER A 165 17.46 7.71 -2.38
C SER A 165 18.41 7.39 -1.24
N ALA A 166 19.17 8.40 -0.83
CA ALA A 166 20.08 8.31 0.31
C ALA A 166 19.34 8.06 1.63
N GLU A 167 18.11 8.59 1.75
CA GLU A 167 17.27 8.47 2.92
C GLU A 167 16.72 7.05 3.08
N TRP A 168 16.52 6.31 1.98
CA TRP A 168 16.00 4.93 1.97
C TRP A 168 17.12 3.91 1.81
N ALA A 169 17.49 3.56 0.57
CA ALA A 169 18.52 2.55 0.34
C ALA A 169 19.88 2.95 0.95
N GLY A 170 20.21 4.23 0.92
CA GLY A 170 21.44 4.76 1.53
C GLY A 170 21.48 4.60 3.06
N SER A 171 20.33 4.54 3.73
CA SER A 171 20.22 4.27 5.18
C SER A 171 20.08 2.77 5.49
N GLY A 172 20.13 1.88 4.49
CA GLY A 172 19.97 0.44 4.64
C GLY A 172 18.52 -0.03 4.71
N VAL A 173 17.54 0.85 4.49
CA VAL A 173 16.11 0.50 4.44
C VAL A 173 15.69 0.20 3.02
N LEU A 174 15.16 -1.00 2.79
CA LEU A 174 14.72 -1.42 1.45
C LEU A 174 13.21 -1.23 1.32
N LEU A 175 12.81 -0.37 0.39
CA LEU A 175 11.42 -0.05 0.08
C LEU A 175 11.02 -0.74 -1.23
N ASN A 176 9.93 -1.53 -1.16
CA ASN A 176 9.32 -2.22 -2.30
C ASN A 176 7.80 -2.14 -2.23
N ALA A 177 7.11 -2.66 -3.24
CA ALA A 177 5.65 -2.75 -3.25
C ALA A 177 5.14 -4.08 -3.79
N ILE A 178 3.94 -4.43 -3.38
CA ILE A 178 3.08 -5.41 -4.06
C ILE A 178 1.99 -4.62 -4.81
N ALA A 179 1.69 -5.02 -6.02
CA ALA A 179 0.57 -4.53 -6.83
C ALA A 179 -0.41 -5.70 -7.08
N PRO A 180 -1.43 -5.84 -6.23
CA PRO A 180 -2.44 -6.86 -6.42
C PRO A 180 -3.32 -6.57 -7.63
N GLY A 181 -3.83 -7.65 -8.25
CA GLY A 181 -5.00 -7.60 -9.10
C GLY A 181 -6.29 -7.52 -8.28
N VAL A 182 -7.33 -8.23 -8.72
CA VAL A 182 -8.60 -8.30 -8.01
C VAL A 182 -8.49 -9.31 -6.86
N VAL A 183 -8.79 -8.86 -5.64
CA VAL A 183 -8.71 -9.66 -4.42
C VAL A 183 -10.06 -9.65 -3.73
N LYS A 184 -10.54 -10.80 -3.25
CA LYS A 184 -11.81 -10.96 -2.54
C LYS A 184 -11.73 -10.37 -1.14
N THR A 185 -12.15 -9.13 -1.00
CA THR A 185 -12.15 -8.38 0.27
C THR A 185 -13.49 -7.67 0.46
N ALA A 186 -13.72 -7.10 1.64
CA ALA A 186 -14.88 -6.24 1.86
C ALA A 186 -14.93 -5.03 0.91
N MET A 187 -13.77 -4.56 0.42
CA MET A 187 -13.68 -3.46 -0.55
C MET A 187 -14.21 -3.86 -1.93
N THR A 188 -13.94 -5.08 -2.39
CA THR A 188 -14.31 -5.56 -3.73
C THR A 188 -15.63 -6.32 -3.75
N ALA A 189 -16.10 -6.81 -2.60
CA ALA A 189 -17.32 -7.60 -2.49
C ALA A 189 -18.56 -6.94 -3.15
N PRO A 190 -18.84 -5.63 -2.96
CA PRO A 190 -19.96 -4.99 -3.63
C PRO A 190 -19.84 -4.98 -5.16
N LEU A 191 -18.61 -4.79 -5.69
CA LEU A 191 -18.35 -4.77 -7.13
C LEU A 191 -18.51 -6.17 -7.75
N LEU A 192 -18.11 -7.20 -7.01
CA LEU A 192 -18.19 -8.59 -7.48
C LEU A 192 -19.59 -9.19 -7.35
N ALA A 193 -20.43 -8.64 -6.46
CA ALA A 193 -21.82 -9.07 -6.26
C ALA A 193 -22.78 -8.50 -7.32
N ASP A 194 -22.44 -7.38 -7.96
CA ASP A 194 -23.22 -6.79 -9.06
C ASP A 194 -22.74 -7.36 -10.40
N GLU A 195 -23.64 -7.98 -11.18
CA GLU A 195 -23.31 -8.65 -12.43
C GLU A 195 -22.68 -7.70 -13.46
N ASN A 196 -23.19 -6.46 -13.57
CA ASN A 196 -22.65 -5.49 -14.52
C ASN A 196 -21.25 -5.01 -14.10
N MET A 197 -21.08 -4.70 -12.80
CA MET A 197 -19.79 -4.28 -12.27
C MET A 197 -18.76 -5.40 -12.31
N SER A 198 -19.18 -6.64 -12.01
CA SER A 198 -18.31 -7.82 -12.13
C SER A 198 -17.81 -8.03 -13.56
N ALA A 199 -18.66 -7.83 -14.57
CA ALA A 199 -18.25 -7.89 -15.98
C ALA A 199 -17.24 -6.77 -16.33
N VAL A 200 -17.44 -5.55 -15.84
CA VAL A 200 -16.50 -4.43 -16.01
C VAL A 200 -15.16 -4.72 -15.35
N VAL A 201 -15.18 -5.26 -14.12
CA VAL A 201 -13.97 -5.66 -13.39
C VAL A 201 -13.21 -6.73 -14.17
N ALA A 202 -13.88 -7.77 -14.66
CA ALA A 202 -13.25 -8.84 -15.45
C ALA A 202 -12.65 -8.32 -16.76
N GLN A 203 -13.34 -7.40 -17.45
CA GLN A 203 -12.83 -6.81 -18.69
C GLN A 203 -11.62 -5.90 -18.44
N SER A 204 -11.60 -5.16 -17.33
CA SER A 204 -10.51 -4.24 -16.97
C SER A 204 -9.29 -4.95 -16.37
N ASN A 205 -9.47 -6.20 -15.93
CA ASN A 205 -8.42 -7.01 -15.30
C ASN A 205 -8.38 -8.40 -15.96
N PRO A 206 -7.92 -8.50 -17.21
CA PRO A 206 -7.76 -9.80 -17.87
C PRO A 206 -6.74 -10.63 -17.07
N MET A 207 -7.07 -11.89 -16.79
CA MET A 207 -6.22 -12.78 -16.01
C MET A 207 -5.89 -14.05 -16.82
N ALA A 208 -4.70 -14.58 -16.60
CA ALA A 208 -4.26 -15.85 -17.17
C ALA A 208 -4.64 -17.05 -16.29
N VAL A 209 -4.98 -16.81 -15.03
CA VAL A 209 -5.44 -17.82 -14.07
C VAL A 209 -6.93 -17.66 -13.80
N GLU A 210 -7.61 -18.73 -13.36
CA GLU A 210 -9.02 -18.69 -13.00
C GLU A 210 -9.21 -18.19 -11.57
N GLY A 211 -10.28 -17.42 -11.36
CA GLY A 211 -10.68 -16.90 -10.05
C GLY A 211 -9.91 -15.68 -9.59
N TYR A 212 -10.47 -15.00 -8.60
CA TYR A 212 -9.83 -13.85 -7.94
C TYR A 212 -9.08 -14.32 -6.69
N ALA A 213 -7.96 -13.65 -6.39
CA ALA A 213 -7.13 -14.00 -5.25
C ALA A 213 -7.85 -13.83 -3.91
N GLU A 214 -7.51 -14.68 -2.96
CA GLU A 214 -7.82 -14.47 -1.54
C GLU A 214 -6.78 -13.51 -0.90
N PRO A 215 -7.14 -12.79 0.17
CA PRO A 215 -6.21 -11.89 0.87
C PRO A 215 -4.90 -12.56 1.30
N GLU A 216 -4.96 -13.83 1.69
CA GLU A 216 -3.84 -14.65 2.16
C GLU A 216 -2.79 -14.85 1.07
N GLU A 217 -3.19 -14.99 -0.19
CA GLU A 217 -2.27 -15.16 -1.33
C GLU A 217 -1.43 -13.89 -1.56
N ILE A 218 -2.05 -12.72 -1.37
CA ILE A 218 -1.33 -11.45 -1.44
C ILE A 218 -0.44 -11.24 -0.20
N ALA A 219 -0.92 -11.68 0.96
CA ALA A 219 -0.16 -11.60 2.20
C ALA A 219 1.15 -12.41 2.14
N GLU A 220 1.16 -13.58 1.49
CA GLU A 220 2.38 -14.37 1.28
C GLU A 220 3.46 -13.56 0.54
N ALA A 221 3.08 -12.86 -0.54
CA ALA A 221 4.01 -12.03 -1.31
C ALA A 221 4.50 -10.81 -0.50
N ILE A 222 3.61 -10.18 0.29
CA ILE A 222 3.98 -9.08 1.18
C ILE A 222 4.97 -9.56 2.24
N VAL A 223 4.67 -10.67 2.91
CA VAL A 223 5.53 -11.27 3.94
C VAL A 223 6.90 -11.63 3.36
N HIS A 224 6.93 -12.18 2.14
CA HIS A 224 8.20 -12.46 1.47
C HIS A 224 9.05 -11.19 1.34
N LEU A 225 8.51 -10.09 0.83
CA LEU A 225 9.25 -8.82 0.69
C LEU A 225 9.60 -8.19 2.05
N ALA A 226 8.72 -8.32 3.04
CA ALA A 226 8.92 -7.76 4.37
C ALA A 226 9.98 -8.53 5.20
N THR A 227 10.24 -9.81 4.87
CA THR A 227 11.17 -10.67 5.60
C THR A 227 12.40 -11.09 4.81
N ILE A 228 12.50 -10.68 3.53
CA ILE A 228 13.59 -11.06 2.63
C ILE A 228 14.95 -10.66 3.20
N LYS A 229 15.88 -11.61 3.21
CA LYS A 229 17.25 -11.39 3.70
C LYS A 229 18.16 -10.68 2.69
N SER A 230 17.83 -10.79 1.40
CA SER A 230 18.59 -10.12 0.34
C SER A 230 18.53 -8.61 0.51
N HIS A 231 19.65 -7.94 0.27
CA HIS A 231 19.76 -6.47 0.22
C HIS A 231 19.67 -5.93 -1.22
N TYR A 232 19.42 -6.80 -2.20
CA TYR A 232 19.42 -6.44 -3.63
C TYR A 232 18.05 -6.15 -4.23
N VAL A 233 16.97 -6.37 -3.48
CA VAL A 233 15.58 -6.11 -3.93
C VAL A 233 15.17 -4.72 -3.46
N VAL A 234 15.27 -3.73 -4.32
CA VAL A 234 15.03 -2.30 -4.01
C VAL A 234 14.19 -1.66 -5.10
N GLY A 235 13.15 -0.93 -4.70
CA GLY A 235 12.29 -0.17 -5.60
C GLY A 235 11.46 -1.04 -6.54
N GLN A 236 11.27 -2.31 -6.21
CA GLN A 236 10.49 -3.21 -7.03
C GLN A 236 9.00 -3.09 -6.73
N ILE A 237 8.20 -3.22 -7.78
CA ILE A 237 6.74 -3.37 -7.68
C ILE A 237 6.44 -4.76 -8.23
N LEU A 238 6.12 -5.69 -7.34
CA LEU A 238 5.79 -7.05 -7.71
C LEU A 238 4.28 -7.14 -7.97
N TYR A 239 3.91 -7.46 -9.19
CA TYR A 239 2.51 -7.69 -9.57
C TYR A 239 2.07 -9.09 -9.13
N CYS A 240 1.04 -9.13 -8.28
CA CYS A 240 0.36 -10.35 -7.81
C CYS A 240 -1.08 -10.29 -8.32
N ASP A 241 -1.29 -10.58 -9.59
CA ASP A 241 -2.48 -10.17 -10.34
C ASP A 241 -3.04 -11.22 -11.30
N GLY A 242 -2.60 -12.47 -11.16
CA GLY A 242 -3.03 -13.55 -12.06
C GLY A 242 -2.59 -13.38 -13.51
N GLY A 243 -1.57 -12.53 -13.75
CA GLY A 243 -1.01 -12.30 -15.09
C GLY A 243 -1.59 -11.08 -15.81
N THR A 244 -2.39 -10.24 -15.13
CA THR A 244 -2.99 -9.03 -15.73
C THR A 244 -1.93 -8.11 -16.33
N ASP A 245 -0.87 -7.80 -15.59
CA ASP A 245 0.21 -6.93 -16.08
C ASP A 245 0.86 -7.50 -17.35
N ALA A 246 1.20 -8.78 -17.33
CA ALA A 246 1.83 -9.44 -18.46
C ALA A 246 0.92 -9.49 -19.71
N LEU A 247 -0.39 -9.65 -19.53
CA LEU A 247 -1.36 -9.61 -20.63
C LEU A 247 -1.56 -8.20 -21.18
N MET A 248 -1.60 -7.18 -20.30
CA MET A 248 -1.81 -5.79 -20.72
C MET A 248 -0.55 -5.15 -21.33
N ARG A 249 0.64 -5.54 -20.87
CA ARG A 249 1.92 -4.92 -21.25
C ARG A 249 2.99 -5.97 -21.62
N PRO A 250 2.73 -6.92 -22.54
CA PRO A 250 3.63 -8.05 -22.81
C PRO A 250 5.02 -7.65 -23.31
N ASN A 251 5.18 -6.42 -23.78
CA ASN A 251 6.45 -5.89 -24.32
C ASN A 251 7.16 -4.92 -23.35
N HIS A 252 6.67 -4.75 -22.14
CA HIS A 252 7.29 -3.91 -21.11
C HIS A 252 7.85 -4.78 -19.97
N ILE A 253 9.13 -4.64 -19.72
CA ILE A 253 9.90 -5.29 -18.66
C ILE A 253 10.39 -4.25 -17.64
#